data_24c188043429845e6b5ecd173d33c157
#
_entry.id   24c188043429845e6b5ecd173d33c157
#
_cell.length_a   1.000
_cell.length_b   1.000
_cell.length_c   1.000
_cell.angle_alpha   90.00
_cell.angle_beta   90.00
_cell.angle_gamma   90.00
#
_symmetry.space_group_name_H-M   'P 1'
#
loop_
_entity.id
_entity.type
_entity.pdbx_description
1 polymer ?
#
loop_
_entity_poly.entity_id
_entity_poly.type
_entity_poly.pdbx_seq_one_letter_code
_entity_poly.pdbx_strand_id
1 'polypeptide(L)'
;MDPIAAPAGIRLGIVRGISYGMFGKPDPFVPQIRALGGSLARVYVYWGQVEPEPGRYDWTVVDAILDQLDPADEAWVTVCSSSPWATRNPSAFLPSSPARDTARYARFVSHLVTRCRGRVDYWQCNNEPSNTGLLWDGTAPEYVEQLTTFARAVRDADPGARIVLGGCGYDVLSSPPGSEERAFFDHVVEHGRDAFDLFSVHLYGDPHDIPGHVESVRAMMRRHGYERPVVAGEYNGPTLFEFPEAQAVFQQEMTAAFTSPATGAQAEPPDRSTMRALYAREAELPDSLRMFLEDCPPELAARRDRINCRQVVTRNVLALAAGVTRTVCWNLAPEIPGYRDRLNMMGFLFGKLALLDYDGPELTVRHASADAFARLAGHLDGADGVRRLAAVDRPDLYVFAVSRPGRGPLEVVWTAGDVFTGEDEPPTQIERPWPHMEAHAVDAFGAAVPVTRDGALVRFPVSVTPVFLFAGPA
;
A
#
# COMPACT_ATOMS: atom_id res chain seq x y z
N MET A 1 -30.61 -3.10 -0.85
CA MET A 1 -29.46 -3.39 -1.76
C MET A 1 -28.92 -4.75 -1.42
N ASP A 2 -28.72 -5.58 -2.41
CA ASP A 2 -28.03 -6.84 -2.20
C ASP A 2 -26.57 -6.55 -1.75
N PRO A 3 -26.03 -7.37 -0.84
CA PRO A 3 -24.67 -7.18 -0.38
C PRO A 3 -23.68 -7.38 -1.55
N ILE A 4 -22.79 -6.40 -1.76
CA ILE A 4 -21.71 -6.55 -2.75
C ILE A 4 -20.73 -7.60 -2.23
N ALA A 5 -20.58 -8.67 -3.01
CA ALA A 5 -19.65 -9.75 -2.65
C ALA A 5 -18.20 -9.29 -2.74
N ALA A 6 -17.36 -9.74 -1.79
CA ALA A 6 -15.92 -9.57 -1.89
C ALA A 6 -15.39 -10.23 -3.18
N PRO A 7 -14.33 -9.69 -3.79
CA PRO A 7 -13.64 -10.36 -4.90
C PRO A 7 -13.19 -11.76 -4.48
N ALA A 8 -13.42 -12.76 -5.33
CA ALA A 8 -13.08 -14.15 -5.03
C ALA A 8 -11.56 -14.39 -4.99
N GLY A 9 -11.12 -15.28 -4.08
CA GLY A 9 -9.72 -15.64 -3.89
C GLY A 9 -8.85 -14.51 -3.37
N ILE A 10 -7.63 -14.82 -3.03
CA ILE A 10 -6.62 -13.86 -2.56
C ILE A 10 -5.76 -13.42 -3.76
N ARG A 11 -5.52 -12.10 -3.87
CA ARG A 11 -4.59 -11.53 -4.85
C ARG A 11 -3.63 -10.57 -4.16
N LEU A 12 -2.34 -10.80 -4.36
CA LEU A 12 -1.29 -9.87 -3.97
C LEU A 12 -0.94 -8.98 -5.15
N GLY A 13 -0.92 -7.69 -4.92
CA GLY A 13 -0.65 -6.68 -5.93
C GLY A 13 0.53 -5.79 -5.57
N ILE A 14 0.95 -5.01 -6.55
CA ILE A 14 1.99 -4.00 -6.41
C ILE A 14 1.56 -2.73 -7.14
N VAL A 15 1.79 -1.58 -6.53
CA VAL A 15 1.61 -0.25 -7.16
C VAL A 15 2.82 0.06 -8.02
N ARG A 16 2.60 0.50 -9.29
CA ARG A 16 3.72 1.03 -10.07
C ARG A 16 4.23 2.35 -9.50
N GLY A 17 3.38 3.09 -8.84
CA GLY A 17 3.60 4.38 -8.22
C GLY A 17 2.67 5.46 -8.79
N ILE A 18 2.87 6.73 -8.40
CA ILE A 18 1.92 7.81 -8.67
C ILE A 18 2.21 8.61 -9.94
N SER A 19 3.34 8.42 -10.60
CA SER A 19 3.78 9.28 -11.70
C SER A 19 4.04 8.54 -13.01
N TYR A 20 3.41 7.37 -13.20
CA TYR A 20 3.61 6.53 -14.39
C TYR A 20 3.41 7.30 -15.70
N GLY A 21 4.44 7.35 -16.50
CA GLY A 21 4.45 8.07 -17.79
C GLY A 21 4.41 9.59 -17.70
N MET A 22 4.50 10.18 -16.48
CA MET A 22 4.49 11.65 -16.32
C MET A 22 5.86 12.29 -16.59
N PHE A 23 6.94 11.60 -16.25
CA PHE A 23 8.30 12.14 -16.31
C PHE A 23 9.19 11.40 -17.30
N GLY A 24 8.62 10.58 -18.16
CA GLY A 24 9.34 9.80 -19.13
C GLY A 24 8.46 8.85 -19.92
N LYS A 25 9.09 8.03 -20.76
CA LYS A 25 8.38 6.99 -21.49
C LYS A 25 7.83 5.95 -20.52
N PRO A 26 6.56 5.52 -20.65
CA PRO A 26 6.01 4.42 -19.86
C PRO A 26 6.88 3.16 -19.97
N ASP A 27 7.28 2.60 -18.84
CA ASP A 27 8.08 1.39 -18.77
C ASP A 27 7.21 0.11 -18.61
N PRO A 28 7.74 -1.07 -18.98
CA PRO A 28 7.08 -2.33 -18.76
C PRO A 28 7.17 -2.74 -17.26
N PHE A 29 6.09 -2.60 -16.51
CA PHE A 29 6.06 -2.90 -15.08
C PHE A 29 5.22 -4.13 -14.70
N VAL A 30 4.15 -4.46 -15.43
CA VAL A 30 3.30 -5.62 -15.12
C VAL A 30 4.05 -6.94 -15.22
N PRO A 31 4.93 -7.17 -16.21
CA PRO A 31 5.80 -8.36 -16.24
C PRO A 31 6.68 -8.49 -14.99
N GLN A 32 7.15 -7.38 -14.41
CA GLN A 32 7.94 -7.39 -13.17
C GLN A 32 7.07 -7.78 -11.97
N ILE A 33 5.83 -7.28 -11.90
CA ILE A 33 4.87 -7.70 -10.86
C ILE A 33 4.63 -9.22 -10.93
N ARG A 34 4.39 -9.76 -12.13
CA ARG A 34 4.24 -11.22 -12.34
C ARG A 34 5.48 -12.01 -11.97
N ALA A 35 6.68 -11.51 -12.29
CA ALA A 35 7.94 -12.15 -11.91
C ALA A 35 8.16 -12.21 -10.40
N LEU A 36 7.50 -11.34 -9.64
CA LEU A 36 7.44 -11.37 -8.17
C LEU A 36 6.26 -12.23 -7.64
N GLY A 37 5.48 -12.88 -8.50
CA GLY A 37 4.30 -13.65 -8.09
C GLY A 37 3.06 -12.80 -7.78
N GLY A 38 3.11 -11.51 -8.04
CA GLY A 38 1.94 -10.63 -7.96
C GLY A 38 0.99 -10.86 -9.13
N SER A 39 -0.30 -10.71 -8.90
CA SER A 39 -1.36 -10.90 -9.90
C SER A 39 -2.36 -9.74 -9.97
N LEU A 40 -2.03 -8.64 -9.31
CA LEU A 40 -2.80 -7.40 -9.32
C LEU A 40 -1.83 -6.22 -9.53
N ALA A 41 -2.06 -5.45 -10.58
CA ALA A 41 -1.29 -4.25 -10.89
C ALA A 41 -2.11 -2.99 -10.60
N ARG A 42 -1.63 -2.12 -9.72
CA ARG A 42 -2.24 -0.80 -9.49
C ARG A 42 -1.39 0.30 -10.11
N VAL A 43 -2.03 1.24 -10.80
CA VAL A 43 -1.38 2.34 -11.49
C VAL A 43 -2.25 3.60 -11.47
N TYR A 44 -1.61 4.75 -11.58
CA TYR A 44 -2.28 6.05 -11.60
C TYR A 44 -2.33 6.61 -13.03
N VAL A 45 -3.47 7.24 -13.36
CA VAL A 45 -3.70 7.92 -14.63
C VAL A 45 -4.29 9.29 -14.33
N TYR A 46 -3.76 10.33 -14.95
CA TYR A 46 -4.18 11.72 -14.73
C TYR A 46 -5.06 12.22 -15.85
N TRP A 47 -6.09 12.98 -15.53
CA TRP A 47 -6.98 13.57 -16.54
C TRP A 47 -6.21 14.38 -17.58
N GLY A 48 -5.36 15.32 -17.13
CA GLY A 48 -4.55 16.14 -18.01
C GLY A 48 -3.50 15.37 -18.82
N GLN A 49 -3.08 14.19 -18.38
CA GLN A 49 -2.18 13.30 -19.12
C GLN A 49 -2.90 12.64 -20.31
N VAL A 50 -4.15 12.20 -20.09
CA VAL A 50 -4.94 11.50 -21.11
C VAL A 50 -5.72 12.47 -22.00
N GLU A 51 -6.19 13.59 -21.46
CA GLU A 51 -6.86 14.65 -22.21
C GLU A 51 -6.11 15.99 -21.98
N PRO A 52 -4.96 16.20 -22.64
CA PRO A 52 -4.13 17.39 -22.47
C PRO A 52 -4.81 18.69 -22.90
N GLU A 53 -5.76 18.61 -23.85
CA GLU A 53 -6.60 19.70 -24.33
C GLU A 53 -8.04 19.21 -24.50
N PRO A 54 -9.04 20.09 -24.40
CA PRO A 54 -10.44 19.70 -24.51
C PRO A 54 -10.76 18.86 -25.77
N GLY A 55 -11.16 17.61 -25.58
CA GLY A 55 -11.52 16.68 -26.65
C GLY A 55 -10.34 16.08 -27.43
N ARG A 56 -9.10 16.40 -27.08
CA ARG A 56 -7.90 15.78 -27.65
C ARG A 56 -7.33 14.75 -26.67
N TYR A 57 -7.42 13.48 -27.03
CA TYR A 57 -6.97 12.37 -26.19
C TYR A 57 -5.58 11.89 -26.63
N ASP A 58 -4.71 11.67 -25.64
CA ASP A 58 -3.44 10.96 -25.75
C ASP A 58 -3.54 9.64 -24.97
N TRP A 59 -3.58 8.54 -25.69
CA TRP A 59 -3.74 7.21 -25.13
C TRP A 59 -2.42 6.50 -24.81
N THR A 60 -1.28 7.14 -25.03
CA THR A 60 0.04 6.52 -24.92
C THR A 60 0.23 5.79 -23.59
N VAL A 61 -0.11 6.42 -22.47
CA VAL A 61 0.03 5.80 -21.15
C VAL A 61 -0.98 4.68 -20.92
N VAL A 62 -2.21 4.87 -21.39
CA VAL A 62 -3.29 3.86 -21.23
C VAL A 62 -2.99 2.62 -22.07
N ASP A 63 -2.57 2.81 -23.32
CA ASP A 63 -2.21 1.70 -24.20
C ASP A 63 -0.99 0.95 -23.66
N ALA A 64 0.02 1.66 -23.15
CA ALA A 64 1.17 1.04 -22.51
C ALA A 64 0.80 0.18 -21.28
N ILE A 65 -0.24 0.55 -20.54
CA ILE A 65 -0.78 -0.30 -19.45
C ILE A 65 -1.46 -1.53 -20.03
N LEU A 66 -2.38 -1.33 -21.00
CA LEU A 66 -3.18 -2.41 -21.57
C LEU A 66 -2.33 -3.47 -22.29
N ASP A 67 -1.28 -3.04 -23.00
CA ASP A 67 -0.38 -3.93 -23.75
C ASP A 67 0.41 -4.90 -22.85
N GLN A 68 0.53 -4.62 -21.56
CA GLN A 68 1.26 -5.44 -20.60
C GLN A 68 0.37 -6.47 -19.87
N LEU A 69 -0.95 -6.28 -19.87
CA LEU A 69 -1.87 -7.11 -19.12
C LEU A 69 -2.12 -8.45 -19.81
N ASP A 70 -1.97 -9.55 -19.05
CA ASP A 70 -2.46 -10.86 -19.44
C ASP A 70 -3.89 -11.10 -18.91
N PRO A 71 -4.67 -12.03 -19.47
CA PRO A 71 -6.03 -12.33 -19.00
C PRO A 71 -6.12 -12.80 -17.54
N ALA A 72 -5.02 -13.24 -16.93
CA ALA A 72 -4.97 -13.67 -15.53
C ALA A 72 -4.64 -12.53 -14.56
N ASP A 73 -4.16 -11.39 -15.05
CA ASP A 73 -3.87 -10.22 -14.24
C ASP A 73 -5.15 -9.48 -13.88
N GLU A 74 -5.25 -8.97 -12.65
CA GLU A 74 -6.22 -7.95 -12.28
C GLU A 74 -5.56 -6.57 -12.40
N ALA A 75 -6.29 -5.61 -12.95
CA ALA A 75 -5.83 -4.23 -13.09
C ALA A 75 -6.69 -3.27 -12.25
N TRP A 76 -6.00 -2.39 -11.52
CA TRP A 76 -6.60 -1.33 -10.71
C TRP A 76 -6.05 0.02 -11.15
N VAL A 77 -6.91 0.84 -11.75
CA VAL A 77 -6.55 2.19 -12.21
C VAL A 77 -7.11 3.24 -11.26
N THR A 78 -6.21 4.03 -10.67
CA THR A 78 -6.56 5.23 -9.91
C THR A 78 -6.58 6.42 -10.86
N VAL A 79 -7.75 7.03 -11.03
CA VAL A 79 -7.96 8.17 -11.91
C VAL A 79 -7.88 9.45 -11.11
N CYS A 80 -6.80 10.21 -11.29
CA CYS A 80 -6.58 11.49 -10.65
C CYS A 80 -7.16 12.61 -11.50
N SER A 81 -8.05 13.41 -10.90
CA SER A 81 -8.69 14.55 -11.57
C SER A 81 -7.80 15.79 -11.60
N SER A 82 -6.51 15.64 -11.91
CA SER A 82 -5.59 16.74 -12.12
C SER A 82 -5.56 17.12 -13.60
N SER A 83 -5.77 18.39 -13.90
CA SER A 83 -5.73 18.92 -15.27
C SER A 83 -5.38 20.41 -15.27
N PRO A 84 -4.47 20.87 -16.14
CA PRO A 84 -4.15 22.30 -16.28
C PRO A 84 -5.33 23.16 -16.75
N TRP A 85 -6.34 22.56 -17.38
CA TRP A 85 -7.45 23.30 -17.99
C TRP A 85 -8.84 22.94 -17.46
N ALA A 86 -9.04 21.72 -16.93
CA ALA A 86 -10.37 21.17 -16.65
C ALA A 86 -10.78 21.25 -15.18
N THR A 87 -9.84 21.46 -14.27
CA THR A 87 -10.07 21.44 -12.82
C THR A 87 -10.10 22.85 -12.22
N ARG A 88 -10.73 23.00 -11.05
CA ARG A 88 -10.87 24.27 -10.35
C ARG A 88 -9.50 24.87 -10.07
N ASN A 89 -8.60 24.10 -9.51
CA ASN A 89 -7.21 24.48 -9.31
C ASN A 89 -6.34 23.72 -10.32
N PRO A 90 -5.83 24.45 -11.34
CA PRO A 90 -5.07 23.83 -12.43
C PRO A 90 -3.79 23.17 -11.93
N SER A 91 -3.63 21.88 -12.22
CA SER A 91 -2.41 21.14 -11.94
C SER A 91 -2.20 20.06 -13.00
N ALA A 92 -0.95 19.85 -13.41
CA ALA A 92 -0.61 18.75 -14.30
C ALA A 92 -0.39 17.43 -13.53
N PHE A 93 -0.17 17.50 -12.21
CA PHE A 93 0.15 16.35 -11.37
C PHE A 93 -0.70 16.37 -10.09
N LEU A 94 -0.18 16.77 -8.95
CA LEU A 94 -0.87 16.87 -7.67
C LEU A 94 -0.91 18.32 -7.18
N PRO A 95 -1.89 18.68 -6.36
CA PRO A 95 -3.08 17.92 -5.97
C PRO A 95 -4.11 17.77 -7.07
N SER A 96 -4.93 16.71 -6.98
CA SER A 96 -6.19 16.64 -7.72
C SER A 96 -7.19 17.64 -7.18
N SER A 97 -8.09 18.17 -8.01
CA SER A 97 -9.15 19.06 -7.54
C SER A 97 -10.48 18.84 -8.26
N PRO A 98 -11.60 19.39 -7.74
CA PRO A 98 -12.91 19.26 -8.38
C PRO A 98 -12.90 19.71 -9.84
N ALA A 99 -13.60 18.98 -10.68
CA ALA A 99 -13.84 19.36 -12.06
C ALA A 99 -14.60 20.69 -12.14
N ARG A 100 -14.22 21.57 -13.05
CA ARG A 100 -14.99 22.81 -13.35
C ARG A 100 -16.35 22.52 -14.00
N ASP A 101 -16.42 21.40 -14.72
CA ASP A 101 -17.60 20.95 -15.44
C ASP A 101 -17.72 19.42 -15.27
N THR A 102 -18.67 19.00 -14.46
CA THR A 102 -18.93 17.59 -14.14
C THR A 102 -19.33 16.77 -15.36
N ALA A 103 -19.99 17.40 -16.36
CA ALA A 103 -20.33 16.73 -17.60
C ALA A 103 -19.11 16.44 -18.48
N ARG A 104 -18.12 17.33 -18.46
CA ARG A 104 -16.82 17.06 -19.11
C ARG A 104 -16.05 15.97 -18.42
N TYR A 105 -16.04 15.99 -17.08
CA TYR A 105 -15.41 14.92 -16.29
C TYR A 105 -16.05 13.57 -16.57
N ALA A 106 -17.40 13.50 -16.58
CA ALA A 106 -18.11 12.28 -16.94
C ALA A 106 -17.74 11.76 -18.34
N ARG A 107 -17.65 12.64 -19.35
CA ARG A 107 -17.21 12.25 -20.71
C ARG A 107 -15.79 11.72 -20.73
N PHE A 108 -14.84 12.39 -20.07
CA PHE A 108 -13.47 11.91 -19.94
C PHE A 108 -13.43 10.50 -19.34
N VAL A 109 -14.07 10.30 -18.18
CA VAL A 109 -14.13 8.99 -17.52
C VAL A 109 -14.79 7.93 -18.44
N SER A 110 -15.90 8.26 -19.09
CA SER A 110 -16.57 7.36 -20.02
C SER A 110 -15.67 6.93 -21.19
N HIS A 111 -14.90 7.85 -21.78
CA HIS A 111 -13.96 7.53 -22.87
C HIS A 111 -12.81 6.64 -22.37
N LEU A 112 -12.23 6.97 -21.21
CA LEU A 112 -11.15 6.20 -20.60
C LEU A 112 -11.61 4.77 -20.29
N VAL A 113 -12.75 4.62 -19.60
CA VAL A 113 -13.27 3.30 -19.22
C VAL A 113 -13.69 2.49 -20.46
N THR A 114 -14.31 3.13 -21.47
CA THR A 114 -14.67 2.47 -22.73
C THR A 114 -13.44 1.89 -23.44
N ARG A 115 -12.31 2.63 -23.47
CA ARG A 115 -11.06 2.15 -24.06
C ARG A 115 -10.49 0.93 -23.31
N CYS A 116 -10.69 0.88 -22.00
CA CYS A 116 -10.16 -0.19 -21.13
C CYS A 116 -11.16 -1.32 -20.87
N ARG A 117 -12.36 -1.28 -21.47
CA ARG A 117 -13.46 -2.20 -21.13
C ARG A 117 -13.04 -3.66 -21.17
N GLY A 118 -13.35 -4.37 -20.06
CA GLY A 118 -13.03 -5.78 -19.90
C GLY A 118 -11.54 -6.09 -19.68
N ARG A 119 -10.70 -5.07 -19.45
CA ARG A 119 -9.28 -5.21 -19.18
C ARG A 119 -8.87 -4.61 -17.84
N VAL A 120 -9.68 -3.72 -17.27
CA VAL A 120 -9.47 -3.09 -15.96
C VAL A 120 -10.61 -3.47 -15.04
N ASP A 121 -10.28 -4.10 -13.92
CA ASP A 121 -11.25 -4.66 -12.96
C ASP A 121 -11.71 -3.62 -11.94
N TYR A 122 -10.81 -2.71 -11.54
CA TYR A 122 -11.01 -1.75 -10.45
C TYR A 122 -10.70 -0.33 -10.90
N TRP A 123 -11.67 0.56 -10.68
CA TRP A 123 -11.55 1.98 -10.96
C TRP A 123 -11.66 2.79 -9.68
N GLN A 124 -10.65 3.55 -9.35
CA GLN A 124 -10.61 4.39 -8.15
C GLN A 124 -10.66 5.87 -8.51
N CYS A 125 -11.57 6.61 -7.84
CA CYS A 125 -11.66 8.07 -7.97
C CYS A 125 -10.69 8.75 -7.02
N ASN A 126 -9.63 9.34 -7.53
CA ASN A 126 -8.55 10.00 -6.79
C ASN A 126 -7.88 9.10 -5.72
N ASN A 127 -6.84 9.61 -5.07
CA ASN A 127 -6.13 8.93 -3.98
C ASN A 127 -6.17 9.78 -2.71
N GLU A 128 -6.38 9.14 -1.55
CA GLU A 128 -6.39 9.77 -0.22
C GLU A 128 -7.04 11.16 -0.20
N PRO A 129 -8.34 11.27 -0.52
CA PRO A 129 -9.00 12.57 -0.68
C PRO A 129 -9.14 13.34 0.63
N SER A 130 -8.95 12.70 1.79
CA SER A 130 -8.85 13.35 3.10
C SER A 130 -7.54 14.11 3.30
N ASN A 131 -6.49 13.78 2.53
CA ASN A 131 -5.21 14.49 2.56
C ASN A 131 -5.33 15.78 1.73
N THR A 132 -6.05 16.75 2.32
CA THR A 132 -6.42 18.00 1.66
C THR A 132 -5.20 18.91 1.48
N GLY A 133 -5.12 19.54 0.31
CA GLY A 133 -3.99 20.40 -0.06
C GLY A 133 -2.78 19.65 -0.64
N LEU A 134 -2.62 18.34 -0.37
CA LEU A 134 -1.53 17.55 -0.94
C LEU A 134 -2.00 16.61 -2.06
N LEU A 135 -3.07 15.86 -1.84
CA LEU A 135 -3.58 14.88 -2.80
C LEU A 135 -4.95 15.26 -3.36
N TRP A 136 -5.76 15.97 -2.61
CA TRP A 136 -7.04 16.51 -3.00
C TRP A 136 -7.19 17.97 -2.56
N ASP A 137 -7.58 18.85 -3.47
CA ASP A 137 -7.82 20.27 -3.20
C ASP A 137 -9.32 20.58 -3.34
N GLY A 138 -10.10 20.00 -2.43
CA GLY A 138 -11.54 20.16 -2.34
C GLY A 138 -12.06 19.67 -0.99
N THR A 139 -13.36 19.86 -0.77
CA THR A 139 -14.09 19.43 0.42
C THR A 139 -14.65 18.01 0.28
N ALA A 140 -15.08 17.39 1.37
CA ALA A 140 -15.73 16.07 1.36
C ALA A 140 -17.04 16.06 0.53
N PRO A 141 -17.95 17.07 0.61
CA PRO A 141 -19.11 17.15 -0.28
C PRO A 141 -18.74 17.21 -1.77
N GLU A 142 -17.72 17.99 -2.14
CA GLU A 142 -17.25 18.07 -3.54
C GLU A 142 -16.64 16.74 -4.02
N TYR A 143 -15.96 16.03 -3.11
CA TYR A 143 -15.46 14.68 -3.43
C TYR A 143 -16.62 13.70 -3.66
N VAL A 144 -17.68 13.74 -2.85
CA VAL A 144 -18.89 12.89 -3.03
C VAL A 144 -19.58 13.19 -4.37
N GLU A 145 -19.70 14.46 -4.76
CA GLU A 145 -20.26 14.85 -6.05
C GLU A 145 -19.44 14.28 -7.21
N GLN A 146 -18.11 14.43 -7.14
CA GLN A 146 -17.19 13.92 -8.17
C GLN A 146 -17.16 12.40 -8.21
N LEU A 147 -17.13 11.73 -7.04
CA LEU A 147 -17.21 10.27 -6.92
C LEU A 147 -18.51 9.73 -7.52
N THR A 148 -19.63 10.40 -7.27
CA THR A 148 -20.95 10.02 -7.82
C THR A 148 -20.97 10.14 -9.35
N THR A 149 -20.40 11.22 -9.88
CA THR A 149 -20.25 11.44 -11.32
C THR A 149 -19.35 10.37 -11.95
N PHE A 150 -18.22 10.09 -11.33
CA PHE A 150 -17.27 9.05 -11.71
C PHE A 150 -17.95 7.68 -11.75
N ALA A 151 -18.63 7.31 -10.67
CA ALA A 151 -19.28 6.01 -10.53
C ALA A 151 -20.34 5.77 -11.62
N ARG A 152 -21.12 6.79 -11.93
CA ARG A 152 -22.11 6.70 -13.03
C ARG A 152 -21.42 6.48 -14.36
N ALA A 153 -20.39 7.29 -14.68
CA ALA A 153 -19.67 7.18 -15.93
C ALA A 153 -18.97 5.82 -16.11
N VAL A 154 -18.39 5.28 -15.03
CA VAL A 154 -17.77 3.93 -15.03
C VAL A 154 -18.83 2.87 -15.31
N ARG A 155 -19.94 2.84 -14.55
CA ARG A 155 -20.99 1.82 -14.68
C ARG A 155 -21.69 1.85 -16.04
N ASP A 156 -21.89 3.04 -16.61
CA ASP A 156 -22.46 3.21 -17.94
C ASP A 156 -21.50 2.70 -19.04
N ALA A 157 -20.19 2.92 -18.86
CA ALA A 157 -19.17 2.51 -19.83
C ALA A 157 -18.79 1.03 -19.71
N ASP A 158 -18.64 0.50 -18.48
CA ASP A 158 -18.34 -0.91 -18.20
C ASP A 158 -19.11 -1.41 -16.97
N PRO A 159 -20.28 -2.04 -17.17
CA PRO A 159 -21.09 -2.57 -16.05
C PRO A 159 -20.42 -3.69 -15.25
N GLY A 160 -19.35 -4.31 -15.77
CA GLY A 160 -18.59 -5.35 -15.09
C GLY A 160 -17.50 -4.81 -14.16
N ALA A 161 -17.10 -3.56 -14.33
CA ALA A 161 -16.05 -2.92 -13.53
C ALA A 161 -16.53 -2.60 -12.10
N ARG A 162 -15.61 -2.64 -11.15
CA ARG A 162 -15.86 -2.29 -9.74
C ARG A 162 -15.27 -0.95 -9.40
N ILE A 163 -15.97 -0.18 -8.60
CA ILE A 163 -15.56 1.15 -8.16
C ILE A 163 -14.95 1.04 -6.77
N VAL A 164 -13.73 1.52 -6.63
CA VAL A 164 -13.00 1.56 -5.38
C VAL A 164 -13.07 2.99 -4.83
N LEU A 165 -13.44 3.13 -3.56
CA LEU A 165 -13.36 4.39 -2.84
C LEU A 165 -11.89 4.80 -2.73
N GLY A 166 -11.58 6.08 -2.89
CA GLY A 166 -10.23 6.61 -2.69
C GLY A 166 -9.65 6.21 -1.33
N GLY A 167 -8.36 5.89 -1.30
CA GLY A 167 -7.72 5.28 -0.14
C GLY A 167 -7.91 6.06 1.15
N CYS A 168 -8.29 5.37 2.22
CA CYS A 168 -8.35 5.90 3.57
C CYS A 168 -6.95 5.80 4.19
N GLY A 169 -6.30 6.95 4.39
CA GLY A 169 -4.91 7.04 4.86
C GLY A 169 -4.73 6.63 6.32
N TYR A 170 -3.48 6.45 6.70
CA TYR A 170 -3.09 6.05 8.06
C TYR A 170 -3.54 7.06 9.12
N ASP A 171 -3.44 8.36 8.85
CA ASP A 171 -3.89 9.43 9.72
C ASP A 171 -5.36 9.28 10.14
N VAL A 172 -6.22 8.96 9.17
CA VAL A 172 -7.64 8.68 9.40
C VAL A 172 -7.84 7.38 10.19
N LEU A 173 -7.12 6.31 9.81
CA LEU A 173 -7.27 4.98 10.43
C LEU A 173 -6.82 4.96 11.89
N SER A 174 -5.75 5.68 12.23
CA SER A 174 -5.19 5.78 13.58
C SER A 174 -5.97 6.73 14.49
N SER A 175 -6.79 7.62 13.93
CA SER A 175 -7.57 8.60 14.69
C SER A 175 -8.85 8.01 15.29
N PRO A 176 -9.30 8.49 16.48
CA PRO A 176 -10.51 7.99 17.12
C PRO A 176 -11.78 8.37 16.34
N PRO A 177 -12.88 7.61 16.48
CA PRO A 177 -14.17 7.98 15.90
C PRO A 177 -14.61 9.38 16.34
N GLY A 178 -15.05 10.21 15.37
CA GLY A 178 -15.52 11.58 15.61
C GLY A 178 -14.43 12.65 15.64
N SER A 179 -13.16 12.30 15.39
CA SER A 179 -12.08 13.27 15.22
C SER A 179 -12.19 14.03 13.88
N GLU A 180 -11.50 15.17 13.77
CA GLU A 180 -11.48 15.98 12.55
C GLU A 180 -10.86 15.22 11.37
N GLU A 181 -9.82 14.43 11.62
CA GLU A 181 -9.14 13.62 10.61
C GLU A 181 -10.10 12.60 9.97
N ARG A 182 -11.06 12.08 10.75
CA ARG A 182 -12.07 11.14 10.27
C ARG A 182 -13.28 11.79 9.62
N ALA A 183 -13.54 13.06 9.89
CA ALA A 183 -14.75 13.76 9.46
C ALA A 183 -14.95 13.71 7.94
N PHE A 184 -13.86 13.75 7.16
CA PHE A 184 -13.93 13.62 5.70
C PHE A 184 -14.52 12.27 5.28
N PHE A 185 -13.97 11.16 5.77
CA PHE A 185 -14.45 9.82 5.43
C PHE A 185 -15.79 9.49 6.06
N ASP A 186 -16.09 9.98 7.27
CA ASP A 186 -17.43 9.85 7.87
C ASP A 186 -18.49 10.47 6.94
N HIS A 187 -18.23 11.68 6.39
CA HIS A 187 -19.11 12.33 5.42
C HIS A 187 -19.24 11.51 4.10
N VAL A 188 -18.11 11.04 3.56
CA VAL A 188 -18.11 10.26 2.31
C VAL A 188 -18.87 8.94 2.47
N VAL A 189 -18.70 8.25 3.58
CA VAL A 189 -19.40 6.99 3.88
C VAL A 189 -20.89 7.21 4.04
N GLU A 190 -21.32 8.32 4.66
CA GLU A 190 -22.72 8.66 4.82
C GLU A 190 -23.40 9.00 3.48
N HIS A 191 -22.77 9.86 2.66
CA HIS A 191 -23.41 10.45 1.49
C HIS A 191 -23.01 9.81 0.16
N GLY A 192 -21.88 9.10 0.11
CA GLY A 192 -21.34 8.47 -1.10
C GLY A 192 -21.57 6.96 -1.21
N ARG A 193 -22.36 6.35 -0.32
CA ARG A 193 -22.52 4.88 -0.16
C ARG A 193 -22.90 4.13 -1.45
N ASP A 194 -23.58 4.79 -2.39
CA ASP A 194 -24.04 4.21 -3.64
C ASP A 194 -23.05 4.42 -4.79
N ALA A 195 -21.95 5.15 -4.53
CA ALA A 195 -20.97 5.52 -5.53
C ALA A 195 -19.69 4.67 -5.48
N PHE A 196 -19.61 3.66 -4.60
CA PHE A 196 -18.48 2.72 -4.57
C PHE A 196 -18.92 1.30 -4.20
N ASP A 197 -18.12 0.33 -4.64
CA ASP A 197 -18.33 -1.10 -4.42
C ASP A 197 -17.37 -1.67 -3.39
N LEU A 198 -16.14 -1.11 -3.29
CA LEU A 198 -15.06 -1.55 -2.40
C LEU A 198 -14.50 -0.35 -1.63
N PHE A 199 -14.21 -0.57 -0.34
CA PHE A 199 -13.57 0.43 0.52
C PHE A 199 -12.05 0.18 0.53
N SER A 200 -11.25 1.14 0.06
CA SER A 200 -9.79 1.04 0.10
C SER A 200 -9.22 1.64 1.37
N VAL A 201 -8.28 0.91 2.00
CA VAL A 201 -7.48 1.36 3.14
C VAL A 201 -6.00 1.36 2.78
N HIS A 202 -5.23 2.26 3.41
CA HIS A 202 -3.78 2.32 3.29
C HIS A 202 -3.16 1.93 4.63
N LEU A 203 -2.51 0.76 4.65
CA LEU A 203 -2.07 0.07 5.87
C LEU A 203 -0.60 0.39 6.18
N TYR A 204 -0.34 1.60 6.64
CA TYR A 204 0.93 2.05 7.21
C TYR A 204 0.86 2.03 8.75
N GLY A 205 1.95 2.37 9.44
CA GLY A 205 2.05 2.33 10.90
C GLY A 205 2.27 0.91 11.44
N ASP A 206 2.00 0.67 12.73
CA ASP A 206 2.19 -0.66 13.33
C ASP A 206 1.33 -1.72 12.63
N PRO A 207 1.94 -2.78 12.06
CA PRO A 207 1.18 -3.82 11.37
C PRO A 207 0.17 -4.55 12.28
N HIS A 208 0.42 -4.61 13.59
CA HIS A 208 -0.47 -5.29 14.52
C HIS A 208 -1.79 -4.54 14.76
N ASP A 209 -1.87 -3.26 14.37
CA ASP A 209 -3.10 -2.46 14.38
C ASP A 209 -4.02 -2.73 13.17
N ILE A 210 -3.51 -3.40 12.13
CA ILE A 210 -4.26 -3.66 10.88
C ILE A 210 -5.65 -4.27 11.10
N PRO A 211 -5.83 -5.32 11.94
CA PRO A 211 -7.16 -5.86 12.19
C PRO A 211 -8.12 -4.83 12.80
N GLY A 212 -7.63 -3.97 13.70
CA GLY A 212 -8.38 -2.88 14.29
C GLY A 212 -8.75 -1.81 13.27
N HIS A 213 -7.84 -1.43 12.39
CA HIS A 213 -8.08 -0.47 11.30
C HIS A 213 -9.16 -0.98 10.33
N VAL A 214 -9.08 -2.24 9.88
CA VAL A 214 -10.09 -2.86 9.01
C VAL A 214 -11.46 -2.90 9.68
N GLU A 215 -11.51 -3.27 10.96
CA GLU A 215 -12.78 -3.28 11.72
C GLU A 215 -13.34 -1.87 11.94
N SER A 216 -12.47 -0.89 12.14
CA SER A 216 -12.85 0.53 12.30
C SER A 216 -13.60 1.06 11.07
N VAL A 217 -13.14 0.78 9.84
CA VAL A 217 -13.85 1.22 8.63
C VAL A 217 -15.13 0.43 8.38
N ARG A 218 -15.19 -0.86 8.75
CA ARG A 218 -16.44 -1.62 8.74
C ARG A 218 -17.46 -1.03 9.70
N ALA A 219 -17.02 -0.69 10.92
CA ALA A 219 -17.88 -0.02 11.90
C ALA A 219 -18.36 1.35 11.41
N MET A 220 -17.50 2.10 10.68
CA MET A 220 -17.88 3.36 10.05
C MET A 220 -19.05 3.14 9.06
N MET A 221 -18.97 2.18 8.16
CA MET A 221 -20.04 1.86 7.22
C MET A 221 -21.31 1.33 7.92
N ARG A 222 -21.17 0.45 8.93
CA ARG A 222 -22.32 -0.10 9.67
C ARG A 222 -23.13 0.96 10.43
N ARG A 223 -22.51 2.07 10.86
CA ARG A 223 -23.26 3.21 11.45
C ARG A 223 -24.30 3.79 10.49
N HIS A 224 -24.09 3.64 9.17
CA HIS A 224 -25.00 4.09 8.12
C HIS A 224 -25.81 2.95 7.49
N GLY A 225 -25.85 1.76 8.15
CA GLY A 225 -26.72 0.64 7.78
C GLY A 225 -26.26 -0.18 6.58
N TYR A 226 -24.97 -0.15 6.23
CA TYR A 226 -24.41 -0.97 5.15
C TYR A 226 -22.98 -1.42 5.45
N GLU A 227 -22.48 -2.35 4.64
CA GLU A 227 -21.08 -2.77 4.64
C GLU A 227 -20.64 -3.05 3.20
N ARG A 228 -19.39 -2.70 2.88
CA ARG A 228 -18.71 -3.04 1.63
C ARG A 228 -17.45 -3.83 1.93
N PRO A 229 -17.00 -4.71 1.01
CA PRO A 229 -15.71 -5.36 1.16
C PRO A 229 -14.58 -4.34 1.28
N VAL A 230 -13.62 -4.63 2.16
CA VAL A 230 -12.43 -3.80 2.37
C VAL A 230 -11.28 -4.40 1.57
N VAL A 231 -10.54 -3.54 0.87
CA VAL A 231 -9.31 -3.86 0.12
C VAL A 231 -8.18 -2.94 0.60
N ALA A 232 -6.95 -3.43 0.57
CA ALA A 232 -5.79 -2.61 0.93
C ALA A 232 -5.12 -2.08 -0.35
N GLY A 233 -5.43 -0.82 -0.71
CA GLY A 233 -4.89 -0.16 -1.89
C GLY A 233 -3.40 0.15 -1.77
N GLU A 234 -2.92 0.30 -0.52
CA GLU A 234 -1.51 0.48 -0.23
C GLU A 234 -1.15 -0.17 1.10
N TYR A 235 0.04 -0.72 1.18
CA TYR A 235 0.74 -1.07 2.40
C TYR A 235 2.24 -1.06 2.14
N ASN A 236 3.04 -0.71 3.11
CA ASN A 236 4.47 -1.00 3.20
C ASN A 236 4.99 -0.55 4.57
N GLY A 237 6.24 -0.88 4.87
CA GLY A 237 7.01 -0.48 6.05
C GLY A 237 8.45 -0.99 5.96
N PRO A 238 9.32 -0.48 6.81
CA PRO A 238 9.03 0.46 7.88
C PRO A 238 8.85 1.89 7.37
N THR A 239 7.94 2.63 8.00
CA THR A 239 7.81 4.08 7.81
C THR A 239 8.19 4.80 9.10
N LEU A 240 8.37 6.11 9.03
CA LEU A 240 8.62 6.92 10.25
C LEU A 240 7.52 6.77 11.30
N PHE A 241 6.29 6.45 10.89
CA PHE A 241 5.13 6.29 11.78
C PHE A 241 5.23 5.07 12.71
N GLU A 242 6.17 4.16 12.45
CA GLU A 242 6.43 2.98 13.26
C GLU A 242 7.47 3.22 14.36
N PHE A 243 8.16 4.37 14.33
CA PHE A 243 9.25 4.72 15.23
C PHE A 243 8.94 6.06 15.92
N PRO A 244 8.29 6.08 17.10
CA PRO A 244 7.85 7.31 17.76
C PRO A 244 8.99 8.33 18.01
N GLU A 245 10.19 7.83 18.35
CA GLU A 245 11.36 8.69 18.55
C GLU A 245 11.79 9.36 17.24
N ALA A 246 11.89 8.62 16.16
CA ALA A 246 12.23 9.13 14.83
C ALA A 246 11.16 10.14 14.34
N GLN A 247 9.89 9.80 14.53
CA GLN A 247 8.78 10.67 14.19
C GLN A 247 8.84 11.99 14.96
N ALA A 248 9.11 11.95 16.27
CA ALA A 248 9.18 13.16 17.09
C ALA A 248 10.28 14.12 16.62
N VAL A 249 11.48 13.60 16.31
CA VAL A 249 12.58 14.40 15.77
C VAL A 249 12.24 14.98 14.42
N PHE A 250 11.67 14.18 13.51
CA PHE A 250 11.27 14.63 12.18
C PHE A 250 10.21 15.75 12.25
N GLN A 251 9.18 15.59 13.08
CA GLN A 251 8.15 16.59 13.28
C GLN A 251 8.70 17.89 13.87
N GLN A 252 9.66 17.80 14.78
CA GLN A 252 10.31 18.97 15.35
C GLN A 252 11.02 19.79 14.26
N GLU A 253 11.79 19.16 13.39
CA GLU A 253 12.50 19.85 12.29
C GLU A 253 11.52 20.41 11.25
N MET A 254 10.45 19.67 10.93
CA MET A 254 9.37 20.18 10.06
C MET A 254 8.74 21.44 10.65
N THR A 255 8.35 21.41 11.92
CA THR A 255 7.75 22.55 12.59
C THR A 255 8.69 23.77 12.58
N ALA A 256 9.98 23.55 12.88
CA ALA A 256 10.98 24.61 12.84
C ALA A 256 11.13 25.22 11.44
N ALA A 257 11.11 24.39 10.38
CA ALA A 257 11.22 24.86 9.00
C ALA A 257 10.00 25.71 8.58
N PHE A 258 8.79 25.30 8.96
CA PHE A 258 7.55 26.03 8.64
C PHE A 258 7.34 27.30 9.47
N THR A 259 7.87 27.36 10.69
CA THR A 259 7.73 28.51 11.59
C THR A 259 8.86 29.52 11.45
N SER A 260 9.95 29.16 10.79
CA SER A 260 11.05 30.08 10.52
C SER A 260 10.60 31.22 9.61
N PRO A 261 10.84 32.50 9.95
CA PRO A 261 10.46 33.61 9.09
C PRO A 261 11.23 33.52 7.77
N ALA A 262 10.50 33.33 6.67
CA ALA A 262 11.06 33.35 5.33
C ALA A 262 11.62 34.74 5.01
N THR A 263 12.93 34.89 5.04
CA THR A 263 13.61 36.15 4.70
C THR A 263 13.99 36.15 3.22
N GLY A 264 13.12 36.71 2.38
CA GLY A 264 13.42 37.04 0.99
C GLY A 264 12.96 36.00 -0.07
N ALA A 265 13.00 36.42 -1.35
CA ALA A 265 12.55 35.67 -2.53
C ALA A 265 13.43 34.41 -2.86
N GLN A 266 14.37 34.04 -2.00
CA GLN A 266 15.28 32.91 -2.18
C GLN A 266 15.23 31.93 -0.98
N ALA A 267 14.16 31.95 -0.18
CA ALA A 267 14.00 30.99 0.92
C ALA A 267 13.88 29.56 0.36
N GLU A 268 14.67 28.65 0.93
CA GLU A 268 14.59 27.23 0.58
C GLU A 268 13.22 26.67 0.99
N PRO A 269 12.59 25.81 0.18
CA PRO A 269 11.35 25.15 0.57
C PRO A 269 11.48 24.40 1.91
N PRO A 270 10.43 24.40 2.76
CA PRO A 270 10.46 23.80 4.10
C PRO A 270 10.87 22.33 4.12
N ASP A 271 10.47 21.54 3.13
CA ASP A 271 10.85 20.13 2.98
C ASP A 271 12.36 19.96 2.79
N ARG A 272 12.98 20.78 1.94
CA ARG A 272 14.43 20.75 1.71
C ARG A 272 15.22 21.29 2.91
N SER A 273 14.72 22.32 3.58
CA SER A 273 15.38 22.84 4.79
C SER A 273 15.32 21.84 5.94
N THR A 274 14.19 21.11 6.11
CA THR A 274 14.07 20.00 7.06
C THR A 274 15.12 18.92 6.78
N MET A 275 15.20 18.46 5.53
CA MET A 275 16.18 17.43 5.17
C MET A 275 17.62 17.89 5.41
N ARG A 276 17.93 19.16 5.10
CA ARG A 276 19.24 19.74 5.38
C ARG A 276 19.56 19.76 6.88
N ALA A 277 18.59 20.12 7.72
CA ALA A 277 18.74 20.13 9.17
C ALA A 277 18.99 18.72 9.72
N LEU A 278 18.25 17.72 9.23
CA LEU A 278 18.48 16.31 9.60
C LEU A 278 19.91 15.85 9.25
N TYR A 279 20.35 16.07 8.01
CA TYR A 279 21.73 15.70 7.61
C TYR A 279 22.82 16.46 8.37
N ALA A 280 22.58 17.71 8.76
CA ALA A 280 23.55 18.47 9.55
C ALA A 280 23.76 17.89 10.96
N ARG A 281 22.80 17.11 11.46
CA ARG A 281 22.81 16.48 12.79
C ARG A 281 22.82 14.96 12.73
N GLU A 282 23.19 14.35 11.61
CA GLU A 282 23.11 12.90 11.38
C GLU A 282 23.67 12.06 12.54
N ALA A 283 24.81 12.47 13.10
CA ALA A 283 25.46 11.76 14.21
C ALA A 283 24.67 11.80 15.54
N GLU A 284 23.73 12.74 15.67
CA GLU A 284 22.90 12.92 16.88
C GLU A 284 21.53 12.25 16.74
N LEU A 285 21.14 11.85 15.52
CA LEU A 285 19.84 11.26 15.25
C LEU A 285 19.76 9.82 15.79
N PRO A 286 18.56 9.37 16.22
CA PRO A 286 18.36 7.97 16.58
C PRO A 286 18.56 7.07 15.34
N ASP A 287 19.07 5.87 15.54
CA ASP A 287 19.32 4.91 14.48
C ASP A 287 18.07 4.58 13.66
N SER A 288 16.90 4.58 14.32
CA SER A 288 15.58 4.40 13.70
C SER A 288 15.23 5.51 12.69
N LEU A 289 15.83 6.69 12.78
CA LEU A 289 15.69 7.77 11.78
C LEU A 289 16.84 7.74 10.78
N ARG A 290 18.08 7.50 11.25
CA ARG A 290 19.27 7.46 10.40
C ARG A 290 19.17 6.44 9.28
N MET A 291 18.49 5.30 9.53
CA MET A 291 18.31 4.26 8.50
C MET A 291 17.51 4.70 7.26
N PHE A 292 16.80 5.85 7.32
CA PHE A 292 16.08 6.41 6.16
C PHE A 292 16.93 7.39 5.36
N LEU A 293 18.05 7.90 5.93
CA LEU A 293 18.92 8.82 5.22
C LEU A 293 19.62 8.12 4.05
N GLU A 294 19.90 8.88 2.98
CA GLU A 294 20.83 8.41 1.95
C GLU A 294 22.23 8.25 2.56
N ASP A 295 22.98 7.27 2.09
CA ASP A 295 24.31 6.94 2.58
C ASP A 295 24.36 6.58 4.08
N CYS A 296 23.26 6.10 4.67
CA CYS A 296 23.27 5.61 6.04
C CYS A 296 24.25 4.45 6.20
N PRO A 297 24.78 4.19 7.43
CA PRO A 297 25.67 3.07 7.68
C PRO A 297 25.13 1.75 7.14
N PRO A 298 25.98 0.91 6.49
CA PRO A 298 25.53 -0.35 5.87
C PRO A 298 24.79 -1.29 6.82
N GLU A 299 25.15 -1.31 8.10
CA GLU A 299 24.47 -2.11 9.13
C GLU A 299 23.03 -1.62 9.40
N LEU A 300 22.79 -0.31 9.37
CA LEU A 300 21.46 0.26 9.51
C LEU A 300 20.63 0.02 8.24
N ALA A 301 21.22 0.13 7.05
CA ALA A 301 20.56 -0.23 5.80
C ALA A 301 20.14 -1.70 5.80
N ALA A 302 21.03 -2.61 6.21
CA ALA A 302 20.73 -4.03 6.30
C ALA A 302 19.63 -4.33 7.34
N ARG A 303 19.62 -3.63 8.49
CA ARG A 303 18.54 -3.75 9.48
C ARG A 303 17.21 -3.28 8.92
N ARG A 304 17.16 -2.10 8.28
CA ARG A 304 15.97 -1.60 7.59
C ARG A 304 15.44 -2.62 6.57
N ASP A 305 16.30 -3.20 5.76
CA ASP A 305 15.92 -4.16 4.73
C ASP A 305 15.30 -5.44 5.35
N ARG A 306 15.84 -5.92 6.49
CA ARG A 306 15.24 -7.02 7.26
C ARG A 306 13.87 -6.65 7.84
N ILE A 307 13.75 -5.43 8.40
CA ILE A 307 12.46 -4.93 8.90
C ILE A 307 11.46 -4.88 7.74
N ASN A 308 11.84 -4.32 6.58
CA ASN A 308 10.97 -4.24 5.40
C ASN A 308 10.49 -5.64 4.96
N CYS A 309 11.38 -6.64 4.90
CA CYS A 309 11.00 -8.03 4.58
C CYS A 309 9.95 -8.58 5.56
N ARG A 310 10.14 -8.37 6.87
CA ARG A 310 9.16 -8.77 7.89
C ARG A 310 7.83 -8.07 7.71
N GLN A 311 7.86 -6.76 7.45
CA GLN A 311 6.68 -5.92 7.25
C GLN A 311 5.84 -6.37 6.03
N VAL A 312 6.49 -6.72 4.92
CA VAL A 312 5.81 -7.27 3.73
C VAL A 312 5.00 -8.52 4.09
N VAL A 313 5.57 -9.46 4.85
CA VAL A 313 4.88 -10.70 5.25
C VAL A 313 3.79 -10.41 6.29
N THR A 314 4.13 -9.71 7.36
CA THR A 314 3.25 -9.48 8.51
C THR A 314 2.00 -8.72 8.11
N ARG A 315 2.13 -7.62 7.33
CA ARG A 315 1.00 -6.78 6.87
C ARG A 315 0.04 -7.57 5.99
N ASN A 316 0.55 -8.35 5.05
CA ASN A 316 -0.30 -9.19 4.22
C ASN A 316 -1.07 -10.22 5.04
N VAL A 317 -0.40 -10.98 5.90
CA VAL A 317 -1.03 -12.03 6.69
C VAL A 317 -2.09 -11.45 7.62
N LEU A 318 -1.82 -10.32 8.28
CA LEU A 318 -2.78 -9.65 9.16
C LEU A 318 -3.98 -9.08 8.39
N ALA A 319 -3.76 -8.44 7.23
CA ALA A 319 -4.83 -7.93 6.38
C ALA A 319 -5.72 -9.07 5.85
N LEU A 320 -5.12 -10.14 5.35
CA LEU A 320 -5.85 -11.31 4.84
C LEU A 320 -6.65 -11.99 5.95
N ALA A 321 -6.08 -12.12 7.16
CA ALA A 321 -6.79 -12.66 8.32
C ALA A 321 -7.93 -11.76 8.81
N ALA A 322 -7.86 -10.45 8.55
CA ALA A 322 -8.95 -9.51 8.77
C ALA A 322 -10.01 -9.52 7.64
N GLY A 323 -9.89 -10.43 6.65
CA GLY A 323 -10.85 -10.61 5.56
C GLY A 323 -10.66 -9.64 4.39
N VAL A 324 -9.50 -9.00 4.28
CA VAL A 324 -9.07 -8.29 3.07
C VAL A 324 -8.64 -9.33 2.04
N THR A 325 -9.09 -9.22 0.78
CA THR A 325 -8.77 -10.21 -0.27
C THR A 325 -7.85 -9.66 -1.35
N ARG A 326 -7.63 -8.35 -1.38
CA ARG A 326 -6.72 -7.65 -2.28
C ARG A 326 -5.80 -6.77 -1.48
N THR A 327 -4.50 -7.00 -1.56
CA THR A 327 -3.47 -6.18 -0.91
C THR A 327 -2.47 -5.70 -1.94
N VAL A 328 -2.11 -4.41 -1.92
CA VAL A 328 -1.24 -3.80 -2.92
C VAL A 328 -0.04 -3.15 -2.24
N CYS A 329 1.16 -3.68 -2.50
CA CYS A 329 2.41 -3.17 -1.95
C CYS A 329 2.79 -1.82 -2.58
N TRP A 330 3.06 -0.82 -1.80
CA TRP A 330 3.65 0.46 -2.19
C TRP A 330 5.17 0.41 -2.00
N ASN A 331 6.02 0.48 -3.04
CA ASN A 331 5.73 0.49 -4.46
C ASN A 331 6.70 -0.43 -5.21
N LEU A 332 6.49 -0.62 -6.51
CA LEU A 332 7.36 -1.47 -7.32
C LEU A 332 8.75 -0.86 -7.45
N ALA A 333 8.84 0.42 -7.81
CA ALA A 333 10.10 1.09 -8.11
C ALA A 333 9.97 2.60 -7.93
N PRO A 334 11.07 3.31 -7.67
CA PRO A 334 11.11 4.77 -7.69
C PRO A 334 10.71 5.31 -9.07
N GLU A 335 9.99 6.44 -9.10
CA GLU A 335 9.50 7.01 -10.35
C GLU A 335 9.53 8.55 -10.40
N ILE A 336 9.69 9.20 -9.24
CA ILE A 336 9.78 10.66 -9.17
C ILE A 336 11.21 11.07 -9.47
N PRO A 337 11.44 12.01 -10.42
CA PRO A 337 12.79 12.51 -10.69
C PRO A 337 13.47 13.04 -9.42
N GLY A 338 14.74 12.70 -9.27
CA GLY A 338 15.52 13.16 -8.11
C GLY A 338 15.22 12.44 -6.79
N TYR A 339 14.55 11.29 -6.80
CA TYR A 339 14.28 10.53 -5.57
C TYR A 339 15.55 10.15 -4.78
N ARG A 340 16.72 10.09 -5.44
CA ARG A 340 18.04 9.89 -4.80
C ARG A 340 18.70 11.21 -4.34
N ASP A 341 18.07 12.36 -4.58
CA ASP A 341 18.56 13.62 -3.99
C ASP A 341 18.38 13.57 -2.47
N ARG A 342 19.47 13.72 -1.73
CA ARG A 342 19.49 13.71 -0.25
C ARG A 342 18.48 14.67 0.37
N LEU A 343 18.11 15.73 -0.34
CA LEU A 343 17.13 16.72 0.11
C LEU A 343 15.71 16.46 -0.40
N ASN A 344 15.47 15.32 -1.06
CA ASN A 344 14.13 14.94 -1.51
C ASN A 344 13.38 14.23 -0.36
N MET A 345 12.39 14.91 0.22
CA MET A 345 11.60 14.35 1.32
C MET A 345 10.80 13.11 0.90
N MET A 346 10.24 13.06 -0.31
CA MET A 346 9.53 11.87 -0.78
C MET A 346 10.47 10.67 -0.96
N GLY A 347 11.71 10.93 -1.42
CA GLY A 347 12.77 9.93 -1.46
C GLY A 347 13.14 9.41 -0.05
N PHE A 348 13.23 10.30 0.91
CA PHE A 348 13.46 9.96 2.31
C PHE A 348 12.33 9.12 2.93
N LEU A 349 11.06 9.52 2.72
CA LEU A 349 9.91 8.83 3.31
C LEU A 349 9.61 7.48 2.64
N PHE A 350 9.75 7.37 1.32
CA PHE A 350 9.25 6.23 0.56
C PHE A 350 10.28 5.57 -0.38
N GLY A 351 11.38 6.25 -0.68
CA GLY A 351 12.38 5.73 -1.63
C GLY A 351 13.07 4.44 -1.18
N LYS A 352 13.07 4.16 0.12
CA LYS A 352 13.64 2.91 0.68
C LYS A 352 12.64 1.76 0.77
N LEU A 353 11.40 1.98 0.34
CA LEU A 353 10.32 0.98 0.37
C LEU A 353 10.09 0.29 -0.98
N ALA A 354 10.75 0.72 -2.04
CA ALA A 354 10.62 0.13 -3.36
C ALA A 354 11.10 -1.33 -3.36
N LEU A 355 10.40 -2.20 -4.10
CA LEU A 355 10.78 -3.61 -4.26
C LEU A 355 11.92 -3.77 -5.27
N LEU A 356 11.92 -2.95 -6.31
CA LEU A 356 12.93 -2.94 -7.38
C LEU A 356 13.56 -1.55 -7.53
N ASP A 357 14.71 -1.50 -8.20
CA ASP A 357 15.36 -0.24 -8.59
C ASP A 357 15.93 -0.37 -10.00
N TYR A 358 16.35 0.77 -10.56
CA TYR A 358 16.88 0.86 -11.90
C TYR A 358 18.40 0.64 -11.93
N ASP A 359 18.84 -0.14 -12.92
CA ASP A 359 20.21 -0.16 -13.42
C ASP A 359 20.21 0.52 -14.82
N GLY A 360 20.68 1.76 -14.87
CA GLY A 360 20.48 2.60 -16.03
C GLY A 360 18.99 2.80 -16.36
N PRO A 361 18.53 2.45 -17.57
CA PRO A 361 17.11 2.56 -17.96
C PRO A 361 16.30 1.32 -17.57
N GLU A 362 16.92 0.24 -17.09
CA GLU A 362 16.30 -1.06 -16.88
C GLU A 362 15.94 -1.27 -15.40
N LEU A 363 14.73 -1.77 -15.15
CA LEU A 363 14.21 -2.09 -13.83
C LEU A 363 14.63 -3.52 -13.44
N THR A 364 15.88 -3.69 -13.01
CA THR A 364 16.51 -5.00 -12.78
C THR A 364 17.08 -5.23 -11.40
N VAL A 365 17.33 -4.19 -10.62
CA VAL A 365 17.86 -4.31 -9.25
C VAL A 365 16.74 -4.77 -8.33
N ARG A 366 16.93 -5.91 -7.63
CA ARG A 366 15.98 -6.45 -6.65
C ARG A 366 16.44 -6.14 -5.23
N HIS A 367 15.57 -5.56 -4.43
CA HIS A 367 15.77 -5.43 -2.99
C HIS A 367 15.34 -6.71 -2.26
N ALA A 368 15.83 -6.92 -1.05
CA ALA A 368 15.48 -8.09 -0.23
C ALA A 368 13.96 -8.22 0.00
N SER A 369 13.25 -7.10 0.10
CA SER A 369 11.79 -7.07 0.21
C SER A 369 11.05 -7.65 -1.01
N ALA A 370 11.63 -7.56 -2.21
CA ALA A 370 11.09 -8.20 -3.41
C ALA A 370 11.15 -9.72 -3.31
N ASP A 371 12.24 -10.26 -2.74
CA ASP A 371 12.37 -11.70 -2.51
C ASP A 371 11.41 -12.19 -1.41
N ALA A 372 11.21 -11.39 -0.35
CA ALA A 372 10.23 -11.69 0.68
C ALA A 372 8.79 -11.66 0.12
N PHE A 373 8.47 -10.68 -0.75
CA PHE A 373 7.18 -10.62 -1.44
C PHE A 373 6.97 -11.84 -2.34
N ALA A 374 7.96 -12.19 -3.16
CA ALA A 374 7.87 -13.34 -4.07
C ALA A 374 7.69 -14.67 -3.31
N ARG A 375 8.39 -14.84 -2.19
CA ARG A 375 8.23 -16.00 -1.30
C ARG A 375 6.84 -16.07 -0.70
N LEU A 376 6.34 -14.96 -0.16
CA LEU A 376 4.97 -14.88 0.36
C LEU A 376 3.96 -15.22 -0.73
N ALA A 377 4.08 -14.63 -1.93
CA ALA A 377 3.20 -14.89 -3.06
C ALA A 377 3.19 -16.38 -3.44
N GLY A 378 4.36 -17.02 -3.49
CA GLY A 378 4.48 -18.46 -3.73
C GLY A 378 3.82 -19.32 -2.65
N HIS A 379 3.95 -18.96 -1.38
CA HIS A 379 3.30 -19.67 -0.27
C HIS A 379 1.78 -19.47 -0.27
N LEU A 380 1.28 -18.30 -0.69
CA LEU A 380 -0.15 -17.98 -0.75
C LEU A 380 -0.81 -18.35 -2.09
N ASP A 381 -0.05 -18.87 -3.05
CA ASP A 381 -0.61 -19.27 -4.35
C ASP A 381 -1.74 -20.31 -4.17
N GLY A 382 -2.90 -20.02 -4.77
CA GLY A 382 -4.12 -20.83 -4.61
C GLY A 382 -4.79 -20.75 -3.24
N ALA A 383 -4.35 -19.84 -2.36
CA ALA A 383 -5.00 -19.64 -1.05
C ALA A 383 -6.38 -18.97 -1.22
N ASP A 384 -7.35 -19.44 -0.45
CA ASP A 384 -8.71 -18.87 -0.39
C ASP A 384 -9.03 -18.22 0.96
N GLY A 385 -8.16 -18.36 1.98
CA GLY A 385 -8.36 -17.75 3.27
C GLY A 385 -7.14 -17.83 4.19
N VAL A 386 -7.06 -16.86 5.09
CA VAL A 386 -6.11 -16.82 6.21
C VAL A 386 -6.90 -16.63 7.50
N ARG A 387 -6.60 -17.43 8.52
CA ARG A 387 -7.32 -17.39 9.80
C ARG A 387 -6.34 -17.39 10.96
N ARG A 388 -6.48 -16.44 11.88
CA ARG A 388 -5.72 -16.44 13.14
C ARG A 388 -6.13 -17.63 14.01
N LEU A 389 -5.16 -18.35 14.55
CA LEU A 389 -5.35 -19.39 15.53
C LEU A 389 -5.13 -18.83 16.95
N ALA A 390 -5.94 -19.27 17.90
CA ALA A 390 -5.78 -18.82 19.28
C ALA A 390 -4.48 -19.40 19.91
N ALA A 391 -3.74 -18.56 20.60
CA ALA A 391 -2.63 -18.92 21.45
C ALA A 391 -2.94 -18.39 22.88
N VAL A 392 -3.75 -19.16 23.63
CA VAL A 392 -4.44 -18.70 24.85
C VAL A 392 -3.45 -18.19 25.92
N ASP A 393 -2.31 -18.84 26.07
CA ASP A 393 -1.31 -18.51 27.11
C ASP A 393 -0.16 -17.61 26.59
N ARG A 394 -0.21 -17.20 25.31
CA ARG A 394 0.84 -16.43 24.64
C ARG A 394 0.21 -15.34 23.76
N PRO A 395 -0.22 -14.22 24.36
CA PRO A 395 -0.84 -13.11 23.61
C PRO A 395 0.12 -12.44 22.61
N ASP A 396 1.42 -12.55 22.85
CA ASP A 396 2.50 -12.11 21.98
C ASP A 396 2.70 -13.00 20.75
N LEU A 397 2.18 -14.24 20.77
CA LEU A 397 2.36 -15.20 19.69
C LEU A 397 1.25 -15.06 18.63
N TYR A 398 1.64 -14.82 17.41
CA TYR A 398 0.80 -14.73 16.24
C TYR A 398 0.92 -16.02 15.42
N VAL A 399 -0.19 -16.72 15.25
CA VAL A 399 -0.27 -17.97 14.48
C VAL A 399 -1.43 -17.87 13.50
N PHE A 400 -1.16 -18.13 12.23
CA PHE A 400 -2.15 -18.07 11.18
C PHE A 400 -2.15 -19.37 10.38
N ALA A 401 -3.33 -19.96 10.20
CA ALA A 401 -3.52 -21.04 9.23
C ALA A 401 -3.94 -20.46 7.89
N VAL A 402 -3.28 -20.91 6.83
CA VAL A 402 -3.59 -20.56 5.45
C VAL A 402 -4.33 -21.73 4.82
N SER A 403 -5.54 -21.46 4.33
CA SER A 403 -6.34 -22.44 3.57
C SER A 403 -5.92 -22.41 2.11
N ARG A 404 -5.43 -23.56 1.61
CA ARG A 404 -4.94 -23.76 0.24
C ARG A 404 -5.54 -25.06 -0.32
N PRO A 405 -6.72 -25.00 -0.98
CA PRO A 405 -7.35 -26.19 -1.54
C PRO A 405 -6.40 -26.98 -2.47
N GLY A 406 -6.25 -28.28 -2.21
CA GLY A 406 -5.37 -29.15 -2.99
C GLY A 406 -3.87 -29.04 -2.68
N ARG A 407 -3.46 -28.19 -1.74
CA ARG A 407 -2.07 -28.07 -1.26
C ARG A 407 -1.98 -28.44 0.23
N GLY A 408 -0.80 -28.82 0.67
CA GLY A 408 -0.57 -29.14 2.08
C GLY A 408 -0.82 -27.94 3.03
N PRO A 409 -0.94 -28.21 4.34
CA PRO A 409 -1.16 -27.18 5.34
C PRO A 409 0.00 -26.19 5.36
N LEU A 410 -0.34 -24.94 5.72
CA LEU A 410 0.62 -23.87 5.95
C LEU A 410 0.19 -23.10 7.19
N GLU A 411 1.11 -22.93 8.14
CA GLU A 411 0.97 -21.95 9.21
C GLU A 411 2.03 -20.86 9.05
N VAL A 412 1.68 -19.61 9.37
CA VAL A 412 2.62 -18.48 9.46
C VAL A 412 2.68 -18.05 10.92
N VAL A 413 3.90 -18.00 11.49
CA VAL A 413 4.08 -17.84 12.93
C VAL A 413 5.16 -16.82 13.24
N TRP A 414 4.89 -15.88 14.17
CA TRP A 414 5.88 -14.94 14.71
C TRP A 414 5.46 -14.47 16.10
N THR A 415 6.38 -13.81 16.84
CA THR A 415 6.06 -13.09 18.08
C THR A 415 6.00 -11.59 17.81
N ALA A 416 5.06 -10.90 18.49
CA ALA A 416 5.10 -9.44 18.54
C ALA A 416 6.39 -9.00 19.26
N GLY A 417 6.93 -7.86 18.85
CA GLY A 417 8.11 -7.25 19.43
C GLY A 417 8.34 -5.86 18.85
N ASP A 418 9.28 -5.14 19.40
CA ASP A 418 9.66 -3.84 18.89
C ASP A 418 10.13 -3.92 17.43
N VAL A 419 9.70 -2.98 16.61
CA VAL A 419 9.95 -2.99 15.15
C VAL A 419 11.44 -2.92 14.85
N PHE A 420 12.20 -2.11 15.60
CA PHE A 420 13.60 -1.86 15.35
C PHE A 420 14.52 -2.83 16.11
N THR A 421 14.28 -3.03 17.41
CA THR A 421 15.15 -3.80 18.29
C THR A 421 14.71 -5.24 18.52
N GLY A 422 13.48 -5.61 18.20
CA GLY A 422 12.97 -6.96 18.47
C GLY A 422 13.75 -8.08 17.79
N GLU A 423 14.50 -7.80 16.72
CA GLU A 423 15.38 -8.80 16.10
C GLU A 423 16.63 -9.12 16.91
N ASP A 424 16.98 -8.31 17.91
CA ASP A 424 18.12 -8.52 18.79
C ASP A 424 17.78 -9.47 19.95
N GLU A 425 16.48 -9.74 20.16
CA GLU A 425 16.02 -10.69 21.17
C GLU A 425 16.20 -12.14 20.71
N PRO A 426 16.63 -13.04 21.63
CA PRO A 426 16.82 -14.44 21.27
C PRO A 426 15.46 -15.09 20.90
N PRO A 427 15.44 -15.95 19.86
CA PRO A 427 14.23 -16.68 19.50
C PRO A 427 13.72 -17.58 20.64
N THR A 428 12.40 -17.64 20.80
CA THR A 428 11.74 -18.50 21.79
C THR A 428 11.33 -19.81 21.15
N GLN A 429 11.62 -20.94 21.80
CA GLN A 429 11.12 -22.25 21.35
C GLN A 429 9.62 -22.36 21.61
N ILE A 430 8.87 -22.74 20.59
CA ILE A 430 7.45 -23.00 20.69
C ILE A 430 7.10 -24.43 20.31
N GLU A 431 5.98 -24.92 20.81
CA GLU A 431 5.42 -26.22 20.43
C GLU A 431 4.10 -26.01 19.70
N ARG A 432 3.91 -26.74 18.60
CA ARG A 432 2.67 -26.71 17.82
C ARG A 432 2.14 -28.12 17.57
N PRO A 433 0.82 -28.36 17.72
CA PRO A 433 0.20 -29.57 17.21
C PRO A 433 0.37 -29.64 15.68
N TRP A 434 0.94 -30.73 15.20
CA TRP A 434 1.21 -30.93 13.78
C TRP A 434 0.92 -32.38 13.39
N PRO A 435 -0.31 -32.68 12.92
CA PRO A 435 -0.73 -34.04 12.66
C PRO A 435 -0.15 -34.65 11.38
N HIS A 436 0.66 -33.88 10.65
CA HIS A 436 1.23 -34.31 9.35
C HIS A 436 2.58 -35.00 9.56
N MET A 437 2.92 -35.93 8.67
CA MET A 437 4.17 -36.73 8.79
C MET A 437 5.41 -35.89 8.63
N GLU A 438 5.39 -34.93 7.72
CA GLU A 438 6.49 -34.03 7.44
C GLU A 438 6.24 -32.65 8.02
N ALA A 439 7.32 -31.97 8.41
CA ALA A 439 7.29 -30.59 8.88
C ALA A 439 8.57 -29.89 8.43
N HIS A 440 8.40 -28.85 7.67
CA HIS A 440 9.47 -27.98 7.18
C HIS A 440 9.15 -26.55 7.58
N ALA A 441 10.19 -25.77 7.86
CA ALA A 441 9.99 -24.35 8.15
C ALA A 441 11.08 -23.52 7.48
N VAL A 442 10.65 -22.35 6.95
CA VAL A 442 11.53 -21.30 6.44
C VAL A 442 11.09 -19.95 7.01
N ASP A 443 12.02 -19.06 7.22
CA ASP A 443 11.68 -17.71 7.67
C ASP A 443 11.33 -16.77 6.51
N ALA A 444 10.96 -15.54 6.83
CA ALA A 444 10.63 -14.51 5.85
C ALA A 444 11.80 -14.16 4.91
N PHE A 445 13.03 -14.45 5.31
CA PHE A 445 14.23 -14.25 4.48
C PHE A 445 14.56 -15.46 3.59
N GLY A 446 13.88 -16.61 3.80
CA GLY A 446 14.11 -17.87 3.10
C GLY A 446 15.14 -18.77 3.74
N ALA A 447 15.61 -18.45 4.93
CA ALA A 447 16.49 -19.31 5.68
C ALA A 447 15.71 -20.49 6.28
N ALA A 448 16.31 -21.70 6.25
CA ALA A 448 15.72 -22.87 6.88
C ALA A 448 15.68 -22.70 8.40
N VAL A 449 14.52 -22.96 8.99
CA VAL A 449 14.31 -22.95 10.45
C VAL A 449 14.34 -24.41 10.95
N PRO A 450 15.16 -24.75 11.95
CA PRO A 450 15.24 -26.10 12.45
C PRO A 450 13.92 -26.51 13.12
N VAL A 451 13.34 -27.61 12.68
CA VAL A 451 12.13 -28.21 13.25
C VAL A 451 12.48 -29.55 13.85
N THR A 452 12.10 -29.75 15.11
CA THR A 452 12.20 -31.07 15.77
C THR A 452 10.79 -31.62 16.02
N ARG A 453 10.64 -32.92 15.96
CA ARG A 453 9.35 -33.60 16.14
C ARG A 453 9.35 -34.43 17.42
N ASP A 454 8.23 -34.36 18.14
CA ASP A 454 7.96 -35.21 19.30
C ASP A 454 6.49 -35.69 19.20
N GLY A 455 6.31 -36.89 18.67
CA GLY A 455 4.97 -37.44 18.40
C GLY A 455 4.16 -36.57 17.43
N ALA A 456 3.03 -36.05 17.91
CA ALA A 456 2.14 -35.17 17.17
C ALA A 456 2.48 -33.66 17.31
N LEU A 457 3.58 -33.34 17.99
CA LEU A 457 4.04 -31.99 18.19
C LEU A 457 5.28 -31.70 17.35
N VAL A 458 5.43 -30.46 16.91
CA VAL A 458 6.66 -29.93 16.35
C VAL A 458 7.16 -28.79 17.22
N ARG A 459 8.48 -28.68 17.36
CA ARG A 459 9.18 -27.61 18.09
C ARG A 459 10.09 -26.87 17.14
N PHE A 460 10.04 -25.55 17.16
CA PHE A 460 10.91 -24.68 16.36
C PHE A 460 11.06 -23.31 17.03
N PRO A 461 12.16 -22.58 16.74
CA PRO A 461 12.37 -21.24 17.26
C PRO A 461 11.50 -20.23 16.52
N VAL A 462 10.96 -19.25 17.24
CA VAL A 462 10.17 -18.14 16.72
C VAL A 462 10.65 -16.83 17.34
N SER A 463 10.67 -15.78 16.53
CA SER A 463 11.02 -14.41 16.92
C SER A 463 10.04 -13.43 16.24
N VAL A 464 10.39 -12.15 16.16
CA VAL A 464 9.65 -11.15 15.37
C VAL A 464 9.67 -11.43 13.87
N THR A 465 10.56 -12.33 13.41
CA THR A 465 10.64 -12.74 12.01
C THR A 465 9.61 -13.84 11.72
N PRO A 466 8.66 -13.61 10.79
CA PRO A 466 7.68 -14.63 10.41
C PRO A 466 8.34 -15.91 9.89
N VAL A 467 7.83 -17.04 10.37
CA VAL A 467 8.21 -18.40 9.96
C VAL A 467 7.03 -19.04 9.27
N PHE A 468 7.26 -19.62 8.11
CA PHE A 468 6.32 -20.47 7.37
C PHE A 468 6.57 -21.92 7.73
N LEU A 469 5.60 -22.57 8.41
CA LEU A 469 5.61 -24.00 8.73
C LEU A 469 4.68 -24.74 7.77
N PHE A 470 5.17 -25.76 7.07
CA PHE A 470 4.39 -26.51 6.07
C PHE A 470 4.76 -27.98 6.02
N ALA A 471 3.84 -28.81 5.49
CA ALA A 471 4.09 -30.21 5.19
C ALA A 471 4.45 -30.38 3.71
N GLY A 472 5.44 -31.23 3.44
CA GLY A 472 5.94 -31.46 2.09
C GLY A 472 7.07 -30.50 1.67
N PRO A 473 7.60 -30.61 0.45
CA PRO A 473 8.65 -29.74 -0.04
C PRO A 473 8.18 -28.29 -0.13
N ALA A 474 9.12 -27.37 0.07
CA ALA A 474 8.88 -25.93 0.04
C ALA A 474 8.45 -25.44 -1.36
#